data_7e1b627a61c119b91df61a6f856d937d
#
_entry.id   7e1b627a61c119b91df61a6f856d937d
#
_cell.length_a   1.000
_cell.length_b   1.000
_cell.length_c   1.000
_cell.angle_alpha   90.00
_cell.angle_beta   90.00
_cell.angle_gamma   90.00
#
_symmetry.space_group_name_H-M   'P 1'
#
loop_
_entity.id
_entity.type
_entity.pdbx_description
1 polymer ?
#
loop_
_entity_poly.entity_id
_entity_poly.type
_entity_poly.pdbx_seq_one_letter_code
_entity_poly.pdbx_strand_id
1 'polypeptide(L)'
;DFTYYTNTDGLVVSGAFSMLDSEIKKSLTTSDVVAGMPLAFAPEMQGNIAVRKEWGLSSGNMGHIQAQLTWSDESYSDIIEANKGKQDSYSFMNLRAGISNDEWMAELYVDNVTDERGEISNNFVFDVERVTYIRPMTVGVRFKQNF
;
A
#
# COMPACT_ATOMS: atom_id res chain seq x y z
N ASP A 1 -8.62 -7.47 -8.54
CA ASP A 1 -7.34 -7.16 -9.18
C ASP A 1 -7.47 -7.20 -10.69
N PHE A 2 -6.56 -6.53 -11.38
CA PHE A 2 -6.50 -6.52 -12.84
C PHE A 2 -5.08 -6.34 -13.33
N THR A 3 -4.82 -6.83 -14.56
CA THR A 3 -3.61 -6.53 -15.32
C THR A 3 -4.04 -6.25 -16.76
N TYR A 4 -3.64 -5.10 -17.28
CA TYR A 4 -3.96 -4.64 -18.62
C TYR A 4 -2.67 -4.43 -19.44
N TYR A 5 -2.52 -5.20 -20.48
CA TYR A 5 -1.47 -5.06 -21.47
C TYR A 5 -1.92 -4.05 -22.53
N THR A 6 -1.28 -2.91 -22.56
CA THR A 6 -1.65 -1.84 -23.48
C THR A 6 -1.23 -2.14 -24.91
N ASN A 7 -1.77 -1.37 -25.89
CA ASN A 7 -1.29 -1.44 -27.29
C ASN A 7 0.12 -0.85 -27.48
N THR A 8 0.69 -0.20 -26.44
CA THR A 8 2.06 0.28 -26.45
C THR A 8 2.98 -0.85 -26.00
N ASP A 9 3.91 -1.25 -26.87
CA ASP A 9 4.83 -2.33 -26.58
C ASP A 9 5.53 -2.16 -25.22
N GLY A 10 5.56 -3.24 -24.43
CA GLY A 10 6.16 -3.26 -23.09
C GLY A 10 5.51 -2.37 -22.01
N LEU A 11 4.32 -1.79 -22.24
CA LEU A 11 3.60 -1.00 -21.25
C LEU A 11 2.47 -1.81 -20.63
N VAL A 12 2.52 -2.00 -19.31
CA VAL A 12 1.56 -2.77 -18.53
C VAL A 12 1.00 -1.89 -17.41
N VAL A 13 -0.31 -1.93 -17.21
CA VAL A 13 -1.00 -1.33 -16.08
C VAL A 13 -1.62 -2.44 -15.25
N SER A 14 -1.36 -2.44 -13.97
CA SER A 14 -1.93 -3.43 -13.04
C SER A 14 -2.42 -2.76 -11.77
N GLY A 15 -3.33 -3.41 -11.06
CA GLY A 15 -3.83 -2.87 -9.82
C GLY A 15 -4.74 -3.83 -9.09
N ALA A 16 -4.99 -3.49 -7.84
CA ALA A 16 -5.98 -4.15 -7.00
C ALA A 16 -6.68 -3.10 -6.16
N PHE A 17 -7.95 -3.29 -5.92
CA PHE A 17 -8.70 -2.48 -4.96
C PHE A 17 -9.71 -3.34 -4.22
N SER A 18 -10.03 -2.94 -3.02
CA SER A 18 -11.12 -3.50 -2.23
C SER A 18 -12.07 -2.38 -1.78
N MET A 19 -13.34 -2.71 -1.75
CA MET A 19 -14.40 -1.89 -1.15
C MET A 19 -15.08 -2.72 -0.08
N LEU A 20 -15.19 -2.16 1.11
CA LEU A 20 -15.74 -2.84 2.26
C LEU A 20 -16.77 -1.93 2.93
N ASP A 21 -18.01 -2.37 2.99
CA ASP A 21 -19.05 -1.79 3.85
C ASP A 21 -19.20 -2.69 5.07
N SER A 22 -18.78 -2.19 6.23
CA SER A 22 -18.78 -2.96 7.47
C SER A 22 -19.45 -2.15 8.59
N GLU A 23 -20.41 -2.78 9.28
CA GLU A 23 -21.03 -2.16 10.43
C GLU A 23 -21.41 -3.18 11.50
N ILE A 24 -21.42 -2.73 12.74
CA ILE A 24 -21.91 -3.49 13.88
C ILE A 24 -23.44 -3.41 13.89
N LYS A 25 -24.12 -4.54 13.76
CA LYS A 25 -25.59 -4.60 13.68
C LYS A 25 -26.30 -4.46 15.01
N LYS A 26 -25.67 -4.80 16.12
CA LYS A 26 -26.28 -4.74 17.47
C LYS A 26 -25.32 -4.13 18.47
N SER A 27 -25.83 -3.18 19.24
CA SER A 27 -25.15 -2.68 20.43
C SER A 27 -25.07 -3.78 21.51
N LEU A 28 -23.94 -3.82 22.21
CA LEU A 28 -23.79 -4.67 23.40
C LEU A 28 -24.05 -3.82 24.65
N THR A 29 -24.99 -4.23 25.47
CA THR A 29 -25.39 -3.49 26.70
C THR A 29 -24.32 -3.51 27.79
N THR A 30 -23.33 -4.38 27.67
CA THR A 30 -22.24 -4.56 28.64
C THR A 30 -20.92 -3.94 28.20
N SER A 31 -20.90 -3.27 27.05
CA SER A 31 -19.71 -2.63 26.48
C SER A 31 -20.12 -1.39 25.67
N ASP A 32 -19.19 -0.48 25.44
CA ASP A 32 -19.40 0.75 24.66
C ASP A 32 -19.47 0.49 23.13
N VAL A 33 -19.81 -0.72 22.74
CA VAL A 33 -20.00 -1.10 21.34
C VAL A 33 -21.40 -0.71 20.88
N VAL A 34 -21.48 0.18 19.91
CA VAL A 34 -22.74 0.76 19.41
C VAL A 34 -23.03 0.28 17.99
N ALA A 35 -24.31 -0.04 17.71
CA ALA A 35 -24.74 -0.40 16.36
C ALA A 35 -24.48 0.76 15.38
N GLY A 36 -24.08 0.44 14.16
CA GLY A 36 -23.71 1.40 13.11
C GLY A 36 -22.22 1.77 13.11
N MET A 37 -21.43 1.34 14.11
CA MET A 37 -19.98 1.57 14.10
C MET A 37 -19.30 0.67 13.07
N PRO A 38 -18.28 1.20 12.33
CA PRO A 38 -17.47 0.37 11.45
C PRO A 38 -16.58 -0.61 12.25
N LEU A 39 -16.12 -1.66 11.59
CA LEU A 39 -15.14 -2.56 12.19
C LEU A 39 -13.77 -1.88 12.32
N ALA A 40 -13.01 -2.30 13.33
CA ALA A 40 -11.64 -1.81 13.51
C ALA A 40 -10.73 -2.21 12.33
N PHE A 41 -9.84 -1.31 11.94
CA PHE A 41 -8.87 -1.50 10.85
C PHE A 41 -9.50 -1.90 9.50
N ALA A 42 -10.71 -1.44 9.25
CA ALA A 42 -11.51 -1.78 8.07
C ALA A 42 -11.81 -0.51 7.26
N PRO A 43 -10.85 0.02 6.47
CA PRO A 43 -11.09 1.15 5.60
C PRO A 43 -12.16 0.81 4.55
N GLU A 44 -13.02 1.78 4.21
CA GLU A 44 -14.07 1.57 3.20
C GLU A 44 -13.49 1.29 1.82
N MET A 45 -12.41 1.95 1.46
CA MET A 45 -11.71 1.72 0.20
C MET A 45 -10.19 1.71 0.40
N GLN A 46 -9.53 0.74 -0.23
CA GLN A 46 -8.08 0.69 -0.32
C GLN A 46 -7.66 0.04 -1.63
N GLY A 47 -6.47 0.39 -2.10
CA GLY A 47 -5.99 -0.21 -3.32
C GLY A 47 -4.61 0.26 -3.74
N ASN A 48 -4.20 -0.24 -4.88
CA ASN A 48 -3.00 0.21 -5.56
C ASN A 48 -3.18 0.15 -7.08
N ILE A 49 -2.42 0.98 -7.76
CA ILE A 49 -2.27 0.94 -9.22
C ILE A 49 -0.78 1.07 -9.55
N ALA A 50 -0.30 0.27 -10.48
CA ALA A 50 1.07 0.30 -10.97
C ALA A 50 1.09 0.43 -12.51
N VAL A 51 2.02 1.23 -12.98
CA VAL A 51 2.34 1.36 -14.39
C VAL A 51 3.80 0.96 -14.57
N ARG A 52 4.04 -0.02 -15.44
CA ARG A 52 5.37 -0.54 -15.75
C ARG A 52 5.61 -0.44 -17.26
N LYS A 53 6.75 0.12 -17.62
CA LYS A 53 7.24 0.16 -18.99
C LYS A 53 8.55 -0.62 -19.08
N GLU A 54 8.63 -1.51 -20.08
CA GLU A 54 9.83 -2.26 -20.41
C GLU A 54 10.24 -1.95 -21.85
N TRP A 55 11.54 -2.02 -22.14
CA TRP A 55 12.08 -1.83 -23.50
C TRP A 55 13.40 -2.55 -23.66
N GLY A 56 13.67 -3.01 -24.88
CA GLY A 56 14.96 -3.58 -25.25
C GLY A 56 16.06 -2.52 -25.31
N LEU A 57 17.25 -2.88 -24.80
CA LEU A 57 18.47 -2.08 -24.91
C LEU A 57 19.38 -2.67 -25.99
N SER A 58 20.23 -1.85 -26.62
CA SER A 58 21.16 -2.26 -27.68
C SER A 58 22.14 -3.35 -27.27
N SER A 59 22.36 -3.58 -25.99
CA SER A 59 23.21 -4.62 -25.40
C SER A 59 22.54 -5.99 -25.26
N GLY A 60 21.28 -6.16 -25.72
CA GLY A 60 20.47 -7.36 -25.47
C GLY A 60 19.85 -7.44 -24.08
N ASN A 61 20.08 -6.44 -23.24
CA ASN A 61 19.42 -6.31 -21.95
C ASN A 61 18.04 -5.67 -22.10
N MET A 62 17.21 -5.81 -21.07
CA MET A 62 15.91 -5.14 -20.92
C MET A 62 16.01 -4.02 -19.90
N GLY A 63 15.57 -2.82 -20.27
CA GLY A 63 15.34 -1.73 -19.33
C GLY A 63 13.91 -1.76 -18.81
N HIS A 64 13.69 -1.31 -17.57
CA HIS A 64 12.35 -1.10 -17.06
C HIS A 64 12.26 0.13 -16.13
N ILE A 65 11.08 0.71 -16.10
CA ILE A 65 10.66 1.70 -15.10
C ILE A 65 9.26 1.35 -14.61
N GLN A 66 9.00 1.57 -13.34
CA GLN A 66 7.69 1.34 -12.72
C GLN A 66 7.38 2.43 -11.73
N ALA A 67 6.13 2.90 -11.75
CA ALA A 67 5.54 3.72 -10.70
C ALA A 67 4.33 2.99 -10.13
N GLN A 68 4.17 3.03 -8.82
CA GLN A 68 3.02 2.44 -8.11
C GLN A 68 2.48 3.43 -7.10
N LEU A 69 1.20 3.72 -7.18
CA LEU A 69 0.44 4.46 -6.18
C LEU A 69 -0.34 3.47 -5.31
N THR A 70 -0.29 3.67 -4.00
CA THR A 70 -1.07 2.92 -3.01
C THR A 70 -1.88 3.92 -2.18
N TRP A 71 -3.13 3.60 -1.86
CA TRP A 71 -4.00 4.45 -1.03
C TRP A 71 -4.83 3.59 -0.07
N SER A 72 -5.24 4.22 1.01
CA SER A 72 -6.21 3.68 1.97
C SER A 72 -7.08 4.82 2.48
N ASP A 73 -8.37 4.58 2.58
CA ASP A 73 -9.28 5.48 3.28
C ASP A 73 -9.03 5.45 4.78
N GLU A 74 -9.70 6.34 5.50
CA GLU A 74 -9.64 6.37 6.96
C GLU A 74 -10.14 5.07 7.58
N SER A 75 -9.66 4.78 8.76
CA SER A 75 -10.10 3.65 9.55
C SER A 75 -10.04 3.98 11.04
N TYR A 76 -10.48 3.06 11.88
CA TYR A 76 -10.46 3.23 13.32
C TYR A 76 -9.75 2.06 13.99
N SER A 77 -9.04 2.32 15.10
CA SER A 77 -8.24 1.30 15.78
C SER A 77 -9.07 0.33 16.63
N ASP A 78 -10.26 0.73 17.03
CA ASP A 78 -11.11 -0.06 17.93
C ASP A 78 -12.59 0.15 17.59
N ILE A 79 -13.42 -0.79 18.02
CA ILE A 79 -14.89 -0.71 18.03
C ILE A 79 -15.42 -0.16 19.34
N ILE A 80 -14.59 0.02 20.36
CA ILE A 80 -14.92 0.60 21.66
C ILE A 80 -14.63 2.11 21.60
N GLU A 81 -15.64 2.94 21.78
CA GLU A 81 -15.54 4.39 21.63
C GLU A 81 -14.41 5.01 22.49
N ALA A 82 -14.22 4.51 23.71
CA ALA A 82 -13.17 5.00 24.62
C ALA A 82 -11.73 4.77 24.10
N ASN A 83 -11.54 3.77 23.24
CA ASN A 83 -10.23 3.37 22.69
C ASN A 83 -10.09 3.68 21.20
N LYS A 84 -11.12 4.29 20.60
CA LYS A 84 -11.22 4.52 19.17
C LYS A 84 -10.29 5.66 18.73
N GLY A 85 -9.11 5.29 18.24
CA GLY A 85 -8.22 6.20 17.51
C GLY A 85 -8.56 6.22 16.03
N LYS A 86 -8.63 7.39 15.43
CA LYS A 86 -8.82 7.55 13.99
C LYS A 86 -7.46 7.49 13.31
N GLN A 87 -7.33 6.64 12.29
CA GLN A 87 -6.26 6.69 11.30
C GLN A 87 -6.79 7.44 10.07
N ASP A 88 -6.17 8.56 9.73
CA ASP A 88 -6.55 9.33 8.55
C ASP A 88 -6.21 8.58 7.26
N SER A 89 -6.93 8.91 6.19
CA SER A 89 -6.63 8.41 4.85
C SER A 89 -5.23 8.82 4.42
N TYR A 90 -4.55 7.96 3.70
CA TYR A 90 -3.22 8.24 3.19
C TYR A 90 -3.00 7.68 1.78
N SER A 91 -2.01 8.22 1.10
CA SER A 91 -1.52 7.65 -0.16
C SER A 91 -0.01 7.88 -0.30
N PHE A 92 0.67 6.93 -0.89
CA PHE A 92 2.10 7.04 -1.15
C PHE A 92 2.47 6.39 -2.49
N MET A 93 3.61 6.79 -3.02
CA MET A 93 4.10 6.32 -4.31
C MET A 93 5.45 5.64 -4.17
N ASN A 94 5.62 4.54 -4.91
CA ASN A 94 6.87 3.81 -5.07
C ASN A 94 7.38 3.94 -6.51
N LEU A 95 8.69 4.09 -6.67
CA LEU A 95 9.35 4.13 -7.98
C LEU A 95 10.42 3.06 -8.07
N ARG A 96 10.55 2.46 -9.25
CA ARG A 96 11.57 1.46 -9.57
C ARG A 96 12.11 1.72 -10.96
N ALA A 97 13.41 1.54 -11.14
CA ALA A 97 14.06 1.57 -12.46
C ALA A 97 15.22 0.60 -12.46
N GLY A 98 15.37 -0.17 -13.52
CA GLY A 98 16.41 -1.18 -13.56
C GLY A 98 16.71 -1.69 -14.97
N ILE A 99 17.72 -2.53 -14.99
CA ILE A 99 18.12 -3.30 -16.17
C ILE A 99 18.25 -4.78 -15.81
N SER A 100 17.95 -5.64 -16.74
CA SER A 100 18.02 -7.08 -16.54
C SER A 100 18.34 -7.82 -17.84
N ASN A 101 18.81 -9.04 -17.69
CA ASN A 101 18.84 -10.06 -18.72
C ASN A 101 18.49 -11.42 -18.10
N ASP A 102 18.70 -12.51 -18.83
CA ASP A 102 18.36 -13.86 -18.35
C ASP A 102 19.17 -14.29 -17.11
N GLU A 103 20.36 -13.72 -16.90
CA GLU A 103 21.29 -14.11 -15.84
C GLU A 103 21.21 -13.22 -14.61
N TRP A 104 20.92 -11.92 -14.76
CA TRP A 104 20.96 -10.97 -13.66
C TRP A 104 19.97 -9.82 -13.81
N MET A 105 19.67 -9.16 -12.71
CA MET A 105 18.90 -7.92 -12.62
C MET A 105 19.56 -6.95 -11.64
N ALA A 106 19.63 -5.68 -12.02
CA ALA A 106 20.00 -4.58 -11.13
C ALA A 106 18.88 -3.53 -11.16
N GLU A 107 18.36 -3.16 -10.00
CA GLU A 107 17.22 -2.25 -9.83
C GLU A 107 17.51 -1.23 -8.74
N LEU A 108 17.31 0.04 -9.04
CA LEU A 108 17.20 1.13 -8.07
C LEU A 108 15.72 1.27 -7.70
N TYR A 109 15.44 1.42 -6.42
CA TYR A 109 14.08 1.66 -5.93
C TYR A 109 14.01 2.82 -4.94
N VAL A 110 12.87 3.50 -4.94
CA VAL A 110 12.48 4.47 -3.93
C VAL A 110 11.08 4.10 -3.47
N ASP A 111 10.96 3.59 -2.27
CA ASP A 111 9.66 3.34 -1.64
C ASP A 111 9.22 4.59 -0.86
N ASN A 112 7.92 4.91 -0.94
CA ASN A 112 7.33 6.08 -0.30
C ASN A 112 8.04 7.39 -0.67
N VAL A 113 8.02 7.73 -1.95
CA VAL A 113 8.70 8.93 -2.52
C VAL A 113 8.26 10.25 -1.84
N THR A 114 7.02 10.29 -1.40
CA THR A 114 6.41 11.47 -0.76
C THR A 114 6.74 11.60 0.72
N ASP A 115 7.44 10.62 1.31
CA ASP A 115 7.70 10.47 2.75
C ASP A 115 6.42 10.60 3.59
N GLU A 116 5.32 10.03 3.08
CA GLU A 116 4.03 10.03 3.75
C GLU A 116 4.12 9.32 5.11
N ARG A 117 3.39 9.81 6.10
CA ARG A 117 3.33 9.29 7.47
C ARG A 117 1.99 8.65 7.79
N GLY A 118 1.44 7.88 6.85
CA GLY A 118 0.18 7.19 7.04
C GLY A 118 0.19 6.28 8.27
N GLU A 119 -0.79 6.44 9.14
CA GLU A 119 -0.99 5.59 10.31
C GLU A 119 -1.66 4.29 9.90
N ILE A 120 -1.05 3.15 10.25
CA ILE A 120 -1.61 1.82 9.97
C ILE A 120 -2.12 1.11 11.22
N SER A 121 -1.78 1.63 12.39
CA SER A 121 -2.27 1.13 13.67
C SER A 121 -2.12 2.21 14.73
N ASN A 122 -3.15 2.35 15.56
CA ASN A 122 -3.15 3.19 16.73
C ASN A 122 -3.83 2.39 17.86
N ASN A 123 -3.08 1.93 18.83
CA ASN A 123 -3.56 1.07 19.90
C ASN A 123 -3.17 1.63 21.28
N PHE A 124 -4.06 1.47 22.24
CA PHE A 124 -3.76 1.74 23.64
C PHE A 124 -3.30 0.47 24.35
N VAL A 125 -2.11 0.50 24.93
CA VAL A 125 -1.57 -0.59 25.73
C VAL A 125 -1.13 -0.03 27.08
N PHE A 126 -1.76 -0.45 28.16
CA PHE A 126 -1.55 0.08 29.51
C PHE A 126 -1.64 1.62 29.56
N ASP A 127 -2.71 2.18 29.00
CA ASP A 127 -2.99 3.61 28.91
C ASP A 127 -1.92 4.44 28.15
N VAL A 128 -1.08 3.77 27.38
CA VAL A 128 -0.10 4.41 26.49
C VAL A 128 -0.52 4.20 25.05
N GLU A 129 -0.73 5.31 24.35
CA GLU A 129 -1.00 5.31 22.93
C GLU A 129 0.25 4.85 22.14
N ARG A 130 0.06 3.91 21.23
CA ARG A 130 1.11 3.39 20.34
C ARG A 130 0.66 3.52 18.90
N VAL A 131 1.34 4.36 18.15
CA VAL A 131 1.07 4.60 16.74
C VAL A 131 2.13 3.90 15.89
N THR A 132 1.67 3.16 14.87
CA THR A 132 2.54 2.56 13.88
C THR A 132 2.28 3.22 12.53
N TYR A 133 3.35 3.68 11.90
CA TYR A 133 3.30 4.34 10.60
C TYR A 133 3.75 3.40 9.48
N ILE A 134 3.35 3.71 8.25
CA ILE A 134 3.98 3.12 7.06
C ILE A 134 5.49 3.40 7.07
N ARG A 135 6.24 2.59 6.33
CA ARG A 135 7.69 2.80 6.22
C ARG A 135 7.98 4.20 5.65
N PRO A 136 8.91 4.97 6.24
CA PRO A 136 9.34 6.25 5.69
C PRO A 136 10.02 6.06 4.33
N MET A 137 10.27 7.16 3.63
CA MET A 137 10.99 7.12 2.35
C MET A 137 12.26 6.30 2.47
N THR A 138 12.38 5.30 1.61
CA THR A 138 13.51 4.37 1.61
C THR A 138 14.07 4.25 0.20
N VAL A 139 15.35 4.52 0.06
CA VAL A 139 16.10 4.37 -1.20
C VAL A 139 17.00 3.16 -1.11
N GLY A 140 17.04 2.35 -2.14
CA GLY A 140 17.91 1.18 -2.16
C GLY A 140 18.20 0.64 -3.55
N VAL A 141 19.15 -0.29 -3.58
CA VAL A 141 19.52 -1.03 -4.79
C VAL A 141 19.27 -2.51 -4.54
N ARG A 142 18.69 -3.17 -5.53
CA ARG A 142 18.50 -4.62 -5.56
C ARG A 142 19.33 -5.20 -6.68
N PHE A 143 20.10 -6.23 -6.35
CA PHE A 143 20.78 -7.07 -7.32
C PHE A 143 20.31 -8.52 -7.17
N LYS A 144 19.99 -9.15 -8.28
CA LYS A 144 19.61 -10.57 -8.34
C LYS A 144 20.45 -11.25 -9.41
N GLN A 145 20.98 -12.42 -9.10
CA GLN A 145 21.68 -13.29 -10.04
C GLN A 145 21.02 -14.67 -10.04
N ASN A 146 20.78 -15.20 -11.22
CA ASN A 146 20.29 -16.57 -11.42
C ASN A 146 21.51 -17.46 -11.72
N PHE A 147 21.60 -18.60 -11.06
CA PHE A 147 22.67 -19.59 -11.24
C PHE A 147 22.15 -20.81 -11.98
#